data_ddb24d427d6eb0bd005e4a3f50ddab60
#
_entry.id   ddb24d427d6eb0bd005e4a3f50ddab60
#
_cell.length_a   1.000
_cell.length_b   1.000
_cell.length_c   1.000
_cell.angle_alpha   90.00
_cell.angle_beta   90.00
_cell.angle_gamma   90.00
#
_symmetry.space_group_name_H-M   'P 1'
#
loop_
_entity.id
_entity.type
_entity.pdbx_description
1 polymer ?
#
loop_
_entity_poly.entity_id
_entity_poly.type
_entity_poly.pdbx_seq_one_letter_code
_entity_poly.pdbx_strand_id
1 'polypeptide(L)'
;MLKRIERSRDLIAGPTADFQSKVRTGSKDRSTTAAIAVICAFAAMGMLATNIFLPSLTVMAADLHVSSAAITSTISVFLAIFAVGQLIVGPLSDRFGRQIPVLVGLCLFVLGTVWCAFAGDLAGLLVGRAIQACGACAATVLSRAIARDLFDGQALAKIMAAITIATAAAPGLSPLVGSALDHFLGWRSEFVFVAMFASCALLAYAMFIGETNESANGSVNPLTVGASYLGLLRDARFVVPARTSSFLMAGLFAVFSAAPRVFLEHFGFSPVELGMVFAAVVVLVFGASLLAPSLSARLGFYRATLVGLGFTVIGAVALLLAVLVARNAFLPFVVGAAIFLSGLGIASPLSSAAALSPFGDKAGAAAALFGFAQMAGAACGALLAAVLSSDPALGLAMVLALASPLAMILHGREGRLAVASA
;
A
#
# COMPACT_ATOMS: atom_id res chain seq x y z
N MET A 1 25.75 -23.59 55.47
CA MET A 1 24.33 -24.00 55.61
C MET A 1 23.47 -23.51 54.42
N LEU A 2 23.70 -22.35 53.84
CA LEU A 2 22.92 -21.81 52.69
C LEU A 2 23.15 -22.57 51.37
N LYS A 3 24.34 -23.07 51.06
CA LYS A 3 24.62 -23.86 49.86
C LYS A 3 23.95 -25.26 49.80
N ARG A 4 23.36 -25.74 50.89
CA ARG A 4 22.64 -27.02 50.99
C ARG A 4 21.14 -26.86 50.68
N ILE A 5 20.60 -25.65 50.78
CA ILE A 5 19.20 -25.33 50.49
C ILE A 5 18.97 -25.10 49.00
N GLU A 6 19.96 -24.54 48.30
CA GLU A 6 19.85 -24.39 46.83
C GLU A 6 19.87 -25.72 46.07
N ARG A 7 20.66 -26.70 46.53
CA ARG A 7 20.71 -28.05 45.91
C ARG A 7 19.44 -28.88 46.10
N SER A 8 18.61 -28.54 47.09
CA SER A 8 17.33 -29.26 47.32
C SER A 8 16.17 -28.66 46.49
N ARG A 9 16.31 -27.48 45.92
CA ARG A 9 15.30 -26.89 45.00
C ARG A 9 15.36 -27.50 43.61
N ASP A 10 16.54 -27.89 43.15
CA ASP A 10 16.74 -28.46 41.81
C ASP A 10 16.29 -29.93 41.69
N LEU A 11 16.09 -30.61 42.81
CA LEU A 11 15.65 -32.03 42.86
C LEU A 11 14.13 -32.20 42.94
N ILE A 12 13.35 -31.13 43.10
CA ILE A 12 11.88 -31.17 43.15
C ILE A 12 11.22 -30.69 41.83
N ALA A 13 12.02 -30.20 40.87
CA ALA A 13 11.54 -29.96 39.52
C ALA A 13 11.46 -31.28 38.72
N GLY A 14 10.42 -32.06 39.01
CA GLY A 14 10.14 -33.32 38.31
C GLY A 14 9.75 -33.13 36.86
N PRO A 15 9.54 -34.22 36.07
CA PRO A 15 9.32 -34.25 34.62
C PRO A 15 8.12 -33.45 34.10
N THR A 16 7.33 -32.87 34.99
CA THR A 16 6.13 -32.08 34.66
C THR A 16 6.43 -30.68 34.12
N ALA A 17 7.59 -30.10 34.47
CA ALA A 17 7.98 -28.77 33.95
C ALA A 17 8.39 -28.83 32.48
N ASP A 18 9.04 -29.90 32.06
CA ASP A 18 9.49 -30.12 30.68
C ASP A 18 8.31 -30.49 29.75
N PHE A 19 7.29 -31.19 30.28
CA PHE A 19 6.06 -31.48 29.54
C PHE A 19 5.17 -30.26 29.38
N GLN A 20 5.08 -29.37 30.37
CA GLN A 20 4.36 -28.09 30.25
C GLN A 20 5.06 -27.08 29.31
N SER A 21 6.41 -27.11 29.22
CA SER A 21 7.13 -26.29 28.27
C SER A 21 6.91 -26.75 26.82
N LYS A 22 6.86 -28.05 26.55
CA LYS A 22 6.59 -28.61 25.22
C LYS A 22 5.14 -28.42 24.76
N VAL A 23 4.17 -28.47 25.66
CA VAL A 23 2.76 -28.17 25.34
C VAL A 23 2.57 -26.68 25.07
N ARG A 24 3.29 -25.81 25.78
CA ARG A 24 3.30 -24.36 25.54
C ARG A 24 3.96 -23.99 24.21
N THR A 25 5.00 -24.69 23.75
CA THR A 25 5.67 -24.41 22.47
C THR A 25 4.78 -24.70 21.27
N GLY A 26 4.03 -25.79 21.25
CA GLY A 26 3.11 -26.11 20.15
C GLY A 26 1.89 -25.15 20.03
N SER A 27 1.39 -24.64 21.15
CA SER A 27 0.34 -23.62 21.19
C SER A 27 0.89 -22.23 20.81
N LYS A 28 2.10 -21.91 21.23
CA LYS A 28 2.79 -20.65 20.92
C LYS A 28 3.11 -20.53 19.44
N ASP A 29 3.51 -21.61 18.78
CA ASP A 29 3.79 -21.62 17.33
C ASP A 29 2.52 -21.37 16.49
N ARG A 30 1.39 -21.98 16.86
CA ARG A 30 0.12 -21.76 16.16
C ARG A 30 -0.42 -20.34 16.33
N SER A 31 -0.32 -19.77 17.52
CA SER A 31 -0.72 -18.37 17.77
C SER A 31 0.18 -17.37 17.05
N THR A 32 1.48 -17.65 16.96
CA THR A 32 2.45 -16.82 16.24
C THR A 32 2.17 -16.84 14.74
N THR A 33 1.90 -18.00 14.14
CA THR A 33 1.56 -18.12 12.71
C THR A 33 0.26 -17.39 12.38
N ALA A 34 -0.77 -17.53 13.25
CA ALA A 34 -2.03 -16.82 13.09
C ALA A 34 -1.84 -15.29 13.18
N ALA A 35 -1.04 -14.82 14.14
CA ALA A 35 -0.73 -13.40 14.27
C ALA A 35 -0.03 -12.84 13.02
N ILE A 36 0.94 -13.57 12.47
CA ILE A 36 1.63 -13.17 11.23
C ILE A 36 0.64 -13.10 10.06
N ALA A 37 -0.24 -14.09 9.91
CA ALA A 37 -1.26 -14.11 8.86
C ALA A 37 -2.21 -12.92 8.97
N VAL A 38 -2.68 -12.58 10.17
CA VAL A 38 -3.54 -11.40 10.43
C VAL A 38 -2.81 -10.11 10.11
N ILE A 39 -1.56 -9.95 10.54
CA ILE A 39 -0.75 -8.76 10.25
C ILE A 39 -0.55 -8.58 8.74
N CYS A 40 -0.26 -9.65 8.00
CA CYS A 40 -0.13 -9.61 6.55
C CYS A 40 -1.47 -9.30 5.86
N ALA A 41 -2.59 -9.85 6.34
CA ALA A 41 -3.93 -9.55 5.84
C ALA A 41 -4.27 -8.07 6.03
N PHE A 42 -3.97 -7.49 7.19
CA PHE A 42 -4.17 -6.05 7.47
C PHE A 42 -3.33 -5.18 6.53
N ALA A 43 -2.08 -5.54 6.31
CA ALA A 43 -1.19 -4.80 5.43
C ALA A 43 -1.67 -4.78 3.97
N ALA A 44 -2.22 -5.90 3.48
CA ALA A 44 -2.73 -6.04 2.12
C ALA A 44 -4.13 -5.43 1.93
N MET A 45 -4.90 -5.20 3.00
CA MET A 45 -6.33 -4.87 2.94
C MET A 45 -6.65 -3.62 2.13
N GLY A 46 -5.87 -2.55 2.29
CA GLY A 46 -6.07 -1.32 1.54
C GLY A 46 -5.85 -1.51 0.03
N MET A 47 -4.79 -2.25 -0.33
CA MET A 47 -4.49 -2.55 -1.74
C MET A 47 -5.48 -3.53 -2.35
N LEU A 48 -5.92 -4.54 -1.61
CA LEU A 48 -6.99 -5.45 -2.02
C LEU A 48 -8.26 -4.67 -2.34
N ALA A 49 -8.73 -3.84 -1.40
CA ALA A 49 -9.95 -3.04 -1.56
C ALA A 49 -9.88 -2.02 -2.71
N THR A 50 -8.69 -1.56 -3.07
CA THR A 50 -8.52 -0.57 -4.14
C THR A 50 -8.45 -1.21 -5.53
N ASN A 51 -7.90 -2.42 -5.62
CA ASN A 51 -7.55 -2.99 -6.91
C ASN A 51 -8.49 -4.12 -7.38
N ILE A 52 -9.27 -4.73 -6.47
CA ILE A 52 -10.11 -5.89 -6.80
C ILE A 52 -11.15 -5.57 -7.87
N PHE A 53 -11.76 -4.39 -7.83
CA PHE A 53 -12.83 -3.98 -8.73
C PHE A 53 -12.34 -3.24 -10.00
N LEU A 54 -11.02 -3.10 -10.19
CA LEU A 54 -10.49 -2.41 -11.37
C LEU A 54 -10.96 -3.01 -12.71
N PRO A 55 -11.03 -4.33 -12.89
CA PRO A 55 -11.56 -4.92 -14.12
C PRO A 55 -13.05 -4.63 -14.36
N SER A 56 -13.82 -4.44 -13.29
CA SER A 56 -15.27 -4.28 -13.32
C SER A 56 -15.73 -2.82 -13.42
N LEU A 57 -14.80 -1.85 -13.48
CA LEU A 57 -15.15 -0.43 -13.53
C LEU A 57 -16.08 -0.05 -14.68
N THR A 58 -15.92 -0.64 -15.86
CA THR A 58 -16.78 -0.38 -17.01
C THR A 58 -18.17 -0.97 -16.83
N VAL A 59 -18.27 -2.17 -16.25
CA VAL A 59 -19.55 -2.84 -15.91
C VAL A 59 -20.27 -2.03 -14.82
N MET A 60 -19.55 -1.60 -13.78
CA MET A 60 -20.09 -0.74 -12.71
C MET A 60 -20.63 0.59 -13.26
N ALA A 61 -19.89 1.22 -14.19
CA ALA A 61 -20.32 2.47 -14.82
C ALA A 61 -21.62 2.30 -15.60
N ALA A 62 -21.75 1.20 -16.36
CA ALA A 62 -22.96 0.87 -17.10
C ALA A 62 -24.16 0.58 -16.16
N ASP A 63 -23.95 -0.23 -15.11
CA ASP A 63 -24.99 -0.61 -14.15
C ASP A 63 -25.51 0.60 -13.32
N LEU A 64 -24.64 1.51 -12.96
CA LEU A 64 -24.98 2.74 -12.21
C LEU A 64 -25.35 3.92 -13.12
N HIS A 65 -25.40 3.72 -14.45
CA HIS A 65 -25.75 4.75 -15.45
C HIS A 65 -24.89 6.02 -15.38
N VAL A 66 -23.57 5.85 -15.15
CA VAL A 66 -22.61 6.96 -15.06
C VAL A 66 -21.48 6.78 -16.07
N SER A 67 -20.70 7.85 -16.29
CA SER A 67 -19.52 7.77 -17.16
C SER A 67 -18.39 6.95 -16.51
N SER A 68 -17.57 6.30 -17.32
CA SER A 68 -16.37 5.58 -16.83
C SER A 68 -15.40 6.50 -16.08
N ALA A 69 -15.34 7.80 -16.44
CA ALA A 69 -14.57 8.77 -15.69
C ALA A 69 -15.14 9.04 -14.29
N ALA A 70 -16.47 9.10 -14.17
CA ALA A 70 -17.14 9.32 -12.90
C ALA A 70 -16.93 8.14 -11.93
N ILE A 71 -17.06 6.89 -12.41
CA ILE A 71 -16.83 5.71 -11.56
C ILE A 71 -15.36 5.63 -11.09
N THR A 72 -14.42 6.04 -11.93
CA THR A 72 -12.99 6.09 -11.60
C THR A 72 -12.69 7.05 -10.42
N SER A 73 -13.53 8.07 -10.19
CA SER A 73 -13.38 8.98 -9.04
C SER A 73 -13.49 8.26 -7.69
N THR A 74 -14.11 7.09 -7.63
CA THR A 74 -14.20 6.25 -6.43
C THR A 74 -12.82 5.80 -5.95
N ILE A 75 -11.86 5.59 -6.86
CA ILE A 75 -10.46 5.27 -6.55
C ILE A 75 -9.81 6.49 -5.89
N SER A 76 -9.95 7.67 -6.51
CA SER A 76 -9.33 8.91 -6.03
C SER A 76 -9.86 9.30 -4.65
N VAL A 77 -11.17 9.20 -4.42
CA VAL A 77 -11.81 9.47 -3.12
C VAL A 77 -11.27 8.51 -2.05
N PHE A 78 -11.23 7.21 -2.37
CA PHE A 78 -10.67 6.22 -1.43
C PHE A 78 -9.22 6.56 -1.06
N LEU A 79 -8.36 6.80 -2.05
CA LEU A 79 -6.95 7.09 -1.82
C LEU A 79 -6.72 8.40 -1.06
N ALA A 80 -7.52 9.44 -1.33
CA ALA A 80 -7.43 10.72 -0.64
C ALA A 80 -7.76 10.58 0.85
N ILE A 81 -8.86 9.88 1.17
CA ILE A 81 -9.28 9.64 2.55
C ILE A 81 -8.30 8.70 3.26
N PHE A 82 -7.84 7.66 2.56
CA PHE A 82 -6.82 6.76 3.07
C PHE A 82 -5.52 7.50 3.39
N ALA A 83 -5.11 8.47 2.56
CA ALA A 83 -3.94 9.30 2.80
C ALA A 83 -4.09 10.09 4.10
N VAL A 84 -5.17 10.85 4.25
CA VAL A 84 -5.43 11.66 5.46
C VAL A 84 -5.49 10.78 6.71
N GLY A 85 -6.15 9.64 6.61
CA GLY A 85 -6.26 8.68 7.71
C GLY A 85 -4.90 8.19 8.23
N GLN A 86 -3.88 8.06 7.37
CA GLN A 86 -2.53 7.65 7.80
C GLN A 86 -1.90 8.61 8.81
N LEU A 87 -2.17 9.91 8.70
CA LEU A 87 -1.67 10.91 9.64
C LEU A 87 -2.34 10.85 11.01
N ILE A 88 -3.56 10.33 11.06
CA ILE A 88 -4.42 10.33 12.26
C ILE A 88 -4.30 9.01 13.03
N VAL A 89 -4.32 7.89 12.34
CA VAL A 89 -4.42 6.55 12.95
C VAL A 89 -3.19 6.22 13.81
N GLY A 90 -1.98 6.58 13.38
CA GLY A 90 -0.75 6.33 14.13
C GLY A 90 -0.84 6.94 15.55
N PRO A 91 -0.91 8.27 15.66
CA PRO A 91 -1.03 8.96 16.95
C PRO A 91 -2.24 8.50 17.78
N LEU A 92 -3.36 8.21 17.12
CA LEU A 92 -4.57 7.75 17.79
C LEU A 92 -4.33 6.39 18.48
N SER A 93 -3.64 5.48 17.80
CA SER A 93 -3.31 4.16 18.35
C SER A 93 -2.25 4.19 19.43
N ASP A 94 -1.35 5.18 19.42
CA ASP A 94 -0.37 5.36 20.49
C ASP A 94 -1.04 5.85 21.78
N ARG A 95 -2.16 6.59 21.67
CA ARG A 95 -2.94 7.10 22.79
C ARG A 95 -3.92 6.10 23.38
N PHE A 96 -4.71 5.42 22.52
CA PHE A 96 -5.82 4.57 22.93
C PHE A 96 -5.49 3.08 22.94
N GLY A 97 -4.23 2.69 22.70
CA GLY A 97 -3.84 1.31 22.46
C GLY A 97 -4.10 0.87 21.03
N ARG A 98 -3.67 -0.32 20.67
CA ARG A 98 -3.83 -0.86 19.30
C ARG A 98 -5.22 -1.44 19.09
N GLN A 99 -5.79 -2.07 20.10
CA GLN A 99 -7.01 -2.85 19.98
C GLN A 99 -8.22 -2.00 19.55
N ILE A 100 -8.48 -0.87 20.20
CA ILE A 100 -9.64 -0.02 19.90
C ILE A 100 -9.57 0.52 18.47
N PRO A 101 -8.48 1.16 18.00
CA PRO A 101 -8.39 1.65 16.62
C PRO A 101 -8.47 0.54 15.58
N VAL A 102 -7.95 -0.67 15.85
CA VAL A 102 -8.10 -1.82 14.95
C VAL A 102 -9.56 -2.25 14.84
N LEU A 103 -10.25 -2.46 15.97
CA LEU A 103 -11.64 -2.92 15.98
C LEU A 103 -12.55 -1.89 15.30
N VAL A 104 -12.45 -0.62 15.69
CA VAL A 104 -13.24 0.47 15.07
C VAL A 104 -12.92 0.58 13.58
N GLY A 105 -11.65 0.56 13.21
CA GLY A 105 -11.23 0.64 11.81
C GLY A 105 -11.78 -0.51 10.98
N LEU A 106 -11.64 -1.76 11.45
CA LEU A 106 -12.16 -2.92 10.73
C LEU A 106 -13.68 -2.95 10.66
N CYS A 107 -14.38 -2.53 11.72
CA CYS A 107 -15.83 -2.37 11.67
C CYS A 107 -16.25 -1.33 10.62
N LEU A 108 -15.60 -0.16 10.57
CA LEU A 108 -15.84 0.85 9.54
C LEU A 108 -15.53 0.29 8.14
N PHE A 109 -14.43 -0.46 8.00
CA PHE A 109 -14.08 -1.08 6.72
C PHE A 109 -15.16 -2.05 6.24
N VAL A 110 -15.63 -2.96 7.11
CA VAL A 110 -16.70 -3.92 6.78
C VAL A 110 -17.99 -3.19 6.46
N LEU A 111 -18.41 -2.22 7.29
CA LEU A 111 -19.62 -1.43 7.06
C LEU A 111 -19.56 -0.67 5.72
N GLY A 112 -18.46 0.02 5.43
CA GLY A 112 -18.27 0.74 4.16
C GLY A 112 -18.24 -0.21 2.97
N THR A 113 -17.64 -1.39 3.13
CA THR A 113 -17.59 -2.41 2.09
C THR A 113 -18.98 -3.00 1.79
N VAL A 114 -19.74 -3.32 2.82
CA VAL A 114 -21.13 -3.78 2.69
C VAL A 114 -22.00 -2.68 2.05
N TRP A 115 -21.82 -1.43 2.48
CA TRP A 115 -22.51 -0.28 1.85
C TRP A 115 -22.23 -0.20 0.35
N CYS A 116 -20.97 -0.38 -0.08
CA CYS A 116 -20.59 -0.41 -1.51
C CYS A 116 -21.30 -1.54 -2.28
N ALA A 117 -21.44 -2.73 -1.67
CA ALA A 117 -22.10 -3.87 -2.31
C ALA A 117 -23.60 -3.59 -2.61
N PHE A 118 -24.25 -2.76 -1.80
CA PHE A 118 -25.67 -2.39 -1.95
C PHE A 118 -25.89 -1.02 -2.58
N ALA A 119 -24.83 -0.32 -3.02
CA ALA A 119 -24.94 0.99 -3.64
C ALA A 119 -25.77 0.90 -4.95
N GLY A 120 -26.80 1.75 -5.05
CA GLY A 120 -27.64 1.87 -6.23
C GLY A 120 -27.28 3.06 -7.14
N ASP A 121 -26.37 3.93 -6.69
CA ASP A 121 -25.90 5.10 -7.43
C ASP A 121 -24.44 5.42 -7.11
N LEU A 122 -23.86 6.35 -7.85
CA LEU A 122 -22.47 6.81 -7.65
C LEU A 122 -22.27 7.48 -6.29
N ALA A 123 -23.24 8.26 -5.81
CA ALA A 123 -23.12 8.97 -4.55
C ALA A 123 -23.04 8.00 -3.36
N GLY A 124 -23.91 6.99 -3.34
CA GLY A 124 -23.88 5.92 -2.36
C GLY A 124 -22.56 5.13 -2.41
N LEU A 125 -22.06 4.82 -3.61
CA LEU A 125 -20.78 4.14 -3.78
C LEU A 125 -19.63 5.01 -3.24
N LEU A 126 -19.58 6.31 -3.53
CA LEU A 126 -18.57 7.23 -3.02
C LEU A 126 -18.58 7.32 -1.48
N VAL A 127 -19.78 7.38 -0.87
CA VAL A 127 -19.92 7.36 0.60
C VAL A 127 -19.39 6.05 1.18
N GLY A 128 -19.79 4.91 0.61
CA GLY A 128 -19.29 3.60 1.04
C GLY A 128 -17.77 3.49 0.93
N ARG A 129 -17.20 3.99 -0.18
CA ARG A 129 -15.74 4.04 -0.41
C ARG A 129 -15.01 4.95 0.58
N ALA A 130 -15.64 6.08 0.96
CA ALA A 130 -15.09 6.97 1.96
C ALA A 130 -14.99 6.29 3.35
N ILE A 131 -16.07 5.64 3.78
CA ILE A 131 -16.12 4.90 5.06
C ILE A 131 -15.13 3.72 5.02
N GLN A 132 -15.10 2.96 3.92
CA GLN A 132 -14.17 1.86 3.71
C GLN A 132 -12.70 2.31 3.80
N ALA A 133 -12.36 3.47 3.21
CA ALA A 133 -11.00 4.00 3.23
C ALA A 133 -10.51 4.36 4.65
N CYS A 134 -11.38 4.94 5.48
CA CYS A 134 -11.07 5.22 6.89
C CYS A 134 -10.67 3.93 7.62
N GLY A 135 -11.42 2.86 7.39
CA GLY A 135 -11.14 1.56 8.01
C GLY A 135 -9.88 0.87 7.46
N ALA A 136 -9.70 0.89 6.15
CA ALA A 136 -8.53 0.31 5.49
C ALA A 136 -7.21 0.94 5.97
N CYS A 137 -7.24 2.25 6.21
CA CYS A 137 -6.10 2.99 6.72
C CYS A 137 -5.68 2.47 8.10
N ALA A 138 -6.63 2.23 9.01
CA ALA A 138 -6.33 1.70 10.34
C ALA A 138 -5.65 0.33 10.25
N ALA A 139 -6.19 -0.61 9.48
CA ALA A 139 -5.60 -1.93 9.29
C ALA A 139 -4.16 -1.84 8.76
N THR A 140 -3.94 -1.06 7.69
CA THR A 140 -2.63 -0.98 7.03
C THR A 140 -1.56 -0.32 7.91
N VAL A 141 -1.89 0.76 8.63
CA VAL A 141 -0.95 1.46 9.53
C VAL A 141 -0.63 0.58 10.72
N LEU A 142 -1.67 0.00 11.35
CA LEU A 142 -1.52 -0.77 12.57
C LEU A 142 -0.87 -2.14 12.34
N SER A 143 -0.93 -2.70 11.13
CA SER A 143 -0.19 -3.93 10.80
C SER A 143 1.30 -3.82 11.15
N ARG A 144 1.94 -2.70 10.79
CA ARG A 144 3.35 -2.45 11.07
C ARG A 144 3.62 -2.12 12.54
N ALA A 145 2.67 -1.44 13.20
CA ALA A 145 2.78 -1.13 14.63
C ALA A 145 2.69 -2.41 15.47
N ILE A 146 1.68 -3.23 15.24
CA ILE A 146 1.48 -4.52 15.92
C ILE A 146 2.68 -5.45 15.68
N ALA A 147 3.22 -5.49 14.46
CA ALA A 147 4.42 -6.28 14.18
C ALA A 147 5.61 -5.85 15.05
N ARG A 148 5.81 -4.55 15.26
CA ARG A 148 6.87 -4.02 16.14
C ARG A 148 6.60 -4.24 17.62
N ASP A 149 5.33 -4.26 18.02
CA ASP A 149 4.96 -4.50 19.41
C ASP A 149 5.16 -5.99 19.80
N LEU A 150 5.00 -6.92 18.85
CA LEU A 150 5.05 -8.37 19.09
C LEU A 150 6.39 -9.04 18.79
N PHE A 151 7.24 -8.42 17.96
CA PHE A 151 8.45 -9.07 17.43
C PHE A 151 9.65 -8.14 17.44
N ASP A 152 10.84 -8.72 17.70
CA ASP A 152 12.12 -8.02 17.73
C ASP A 152 13.17 -8.63 16.81
N GLY A 153 14.24 -7.90 16.54
CA GLY A 153 15.44 -8.36 15.86
C GLY A 153 15.16 -9.01 14.50
N GLN A 154 15.67 -10.22 14.30
CA GLN A 154 15.51 -10.95 13.04
C GLN A 154 14.06 -11.40 12.76
N ALA A 155 13.26 -11.67 13.81
CA ALA A 155 11.86 -12.03 13.65
C ALA A 155 11.06 -10.85 13.09
N LEU A 156 11.25 -9.66 13.64
CA LEU A 156 10.65 -8.43 13.12
C LEU A 156 11.03 -8.18 11.67
N ALA A 157 12.32 -8.33 11.32
CA ALA A 157 12.77 -8.14 9.93
C ALA A 157 12.08 -9.08 8.94
N LYS A 158 11.90 -10.37 9.31
CA LYS A 158 11.18 -11.35 8.49
C LYS A 158 9.70 -10.98 8.31
N ILE A 159 9.05 -10.50 9.38
CA ILE A 159 7.64 -10.12 9.32
C ILE A 159 7.45 -8.83 8.52
N MET A 160 8.34 -7.85 8.65
CA MET A 160 8.32 -6.65 7.80
C MET A 160 8.51 -6.99 6.31
N ALA A 161 9.35 -7.98 6.00
CA ALA A 161 9.47 -8.50 4.64
C ALA A 161 8.16 -9.18 4.17
N ALA A 162 7.52 -9.99 5.01
CA ALA A 162 6.23 -10.61 4.70
C ALA A 162 5.11 -9.57 4.48
N ILE A 163 5.04 -8.52 5.31
CA ILE A 163 4.15 -7.37 5.12
C ILE A 163 4.38 -6.73 3.75
N THR A 164 5.64 -6.50 3.39
CA THR A 164 6.00 -5.90 2.10
C THR A 164 5.57 -6.78 0.93
N ILE A 165 5.81 -8.08 1.01
CA ILE A 165 5.39 -9.05 -0.01
C ILE A 165 3.85 -9.07 -0.12
N ALA A 166 3.12 -9.14 0.99
CA ALA A 166 1.66 -9.15 1.00
C ALA A 166 1.08 -7.88 0.36
N THR A 167 1.64 -6.71 0.71
CA THR A 167 1.22 -5.42 0.15
C THR A 167 1.52 -5.31 -1.35
N ALA A 168 2.68 -5.83 -1.79
CA ALA A 168 3.09 -5.80 -3.20
C ALA A 168 2.35 -6.81 -4.07
N ALA A 169 1.97 -7.97 -3.51
CA ALA A 169 1.22 -9.00 -4.24
C ALA A 169 -0.25 -8.64 -4.45
N ALA A 170 -0.85 -7.88 -3.52
CA ALA A 170 -2.28 -7.56 -3.55
C ALA A 170 -2.72 -6.88 -4.86
N PRO A 171 -2.05 -5.86 -5.42
CA PRO A 171 -2.44 -5.24 -6.67
C PRO A 171 -2.43 -6.16 -7.89
N GLY A 172 -1.62 -7.23 -7.86
CA GLY A 172 -1.56 -8.19 -8.97
C GLY A 172 -2.59 -9.31 -8.86
N LEU A 173 -2.81 -9.80 -7.65
CA LEU A 173 -3.70 -10.93 -7.44
C LEU A 173 -5.17 -10.49 -7.32
N SER A 174 -5.44 -9.34 -6.72
CA SER A 174 -6.80 -8.87 -6.49
C SER A 174 -7.61 -8.65 -7.76
N PRO A 175 -7.09 -8.06 -8.86
CA PRO A 175 -7.87 -7.92 -10.08
C PRO A 175 -8.20 -9.26 -10.75
N LEU A 176 -7.34 -10.28 -10.61
CA LEU A 176 -7.64 -11.64 -11.10
C LEU A 176 -8.82 -12.25 -10.33
N VAL A 177 -8.81 -12.11 -9.00
CA VAL A 177 -9.93 -12.56 -8.16
C VAL A 177 -11.19 -11.77 -8.50
N GLY A 178 -11.07 -10.45 -8.65
CA GLY A 178 -12.17 -9.56 -8.99
C GLY A 178 -12.80 -9.92 -10.33
N SER A 179 -12.01 -10.08 -11.39
CA SER A 179 -12.52 -10.44 -12.70
C SER A 179 -13.23 -11.80 -12.72
N ALA A 180 -12.75 -12.77 -11.92
CA ALA A 180 -13.43 -14.05 -11.78
C ALA A 180 -14.78 -13.90 -11.04
N LEU A 181 -14.79 -13.14 -9.94
CA LEU A 181 -16.02 -12.87 -9.19
C LEU A 181 -17.06 -12.12 -10.02
N ASP A 182 -16.63 -11.09 -10.75
CA ASP A 182 -17.52 -10.33 -11.64
C ASP A 182 -18.11 -11.21 -12.74
N HIS A 183 -17.29 -12.05 -13.35
CA HIS A 183 -17.75 -12.96 -14.42
C HIS A 183 -18.85 -13.94 -13.97
N PHE A 184 -18.74 -14.50 -12.75
CA PHE A 184 -19.68 -15.52 -12.28
C PHE A 184 -20.83 -14.95 -11.44
N LEU A 185 -20.61 -13.88 -10.69
CA LEU A 185 -21.53 -13.39 -9.65
C LEU A 185 -21.83 -11.89 -9.75
N GLY A 186 -21.21 -11.19 -10.70
CA GLY A 186 -21.32 -9.75 -10.87
C GLY A 186 -20.45 -8.95 -9.91
N TRP A 187 -20.18 -7.67 -10.24
CA TRP A 187 -19.25 -6.78 -9.55
C TRP A 187 -19.51 -6.59 -8.05
N ARG A 188 -20.77 -6.69 -7.62
CA ARG A 188 -21.13 -6.56 -6.20
C ARG A 188 -20.53 -7.67 -5.34
N SER A 189 -20.28 -8.84 -5.91
CA SER A 189 -19.65 -9.96 -5.21
C SER A 189 -18.21 -9.68 -4.79
N GLU A 190 -17.52 -8.79 -5.46
CA GLU A 190 -16.18 -8.35 -5.10
C GLU A 190 -16.17 -7.65 -3.74
N PHE A 191 -17.14 -6.77 -3.51
CA PHE A 191 -17.31 -6.12 -2.20
C PHE A 191 -17.73 -7.11 -1.12
N VAL A 192 -18.60 -8.07 -1.43
CA VAL A 192 -18.98 -9.15 -0.50
C VAL A 192 -17.74 -9.98 -0.12
N PHE A 193 -16.91 -10.35 -1.08
CA PHE A 193 -15.67 -11.08 -0.83
C PHE A 193 -14.72 -10.28 0.08
N VAL A 194 -14.53 -9.00 -0.19
CA VAL A 194 -13.69 -8.12 0.65
C VAL A 194 -14.27 -7.96 2.05
N ALA A 195 -15.59 -7.88 2.20
CA ALA A 195 -16.26 -7.81 3.50
C ALA A 195 -16.05 -9.10 4.31
N MET A 196 -16.18 -10.26 3.67
CA MET A 196 -15.90 -11.56 4.29
C MET A 196 -14.44 -11.68 4.72
N PHE A 197 -13.50 -11.32 3.83
CA PHE A 197 -12.07 -11.32 4.14
C PHE A 197 -11.76 -10.43 5.36
N ALA A 198 -12.30 -9.21 5.40
CA ALA A 198 -12.10 -8.29 6.51
C ALA A 198 -12.75 -8.77 7.81
N SER A 199 -13.93 -9.39 7.73
CA SER A 199 -14.63 -9.97 8.88
C SER A 199 -13.84 -11.16 9.46
N CYS A 200 -13.29 -12.03 8.62
CA CYS A 200 -12.40 -13.10 9.05
C CYS A 200 -11.14 -12.56 9.72
N ALA A 201 -10.53 -11.50 9.15
CA ALA A 201 -9.36 -10.86 9.74
C ALA A 201 -9.67 -10.18 11.08
N LEU A 202 -10.84 -9.55 11.21
CA LEU A 202 -11.34 -8.97 12.46
C LEU A 202 -11.52 -10.03 13.56
N LEU A 203 -12.19 -11.12 13.23
CA LEU A 203 -12.40 -12.24 14.17
C LEU A 203 -11.07 -12.88 14.58
N ALA A 204 -10.18 -13.11 13.62
CA ALA A 204 -8.87 -13.65 13.90
C ALA A 204 -8.03 -12.71 14.79
N TYR A 205 -8.08 -11.39 14.56
CA TYR A 205 -7.43 -10.42 15.43
C TYR A 205 -7.97 -10.48 16.86
N ALA A 206 -9.28 -10.47 17.01
CA ALA A 206 -9.93 -10.53 18.33
C ALA A 206 -9.61 -11.83 19.10
N MET A 207 -9.46 -12.95 18.38
CA MET A 207 -9.17 -14.25 19.00
C MET A 207 -7.68 -14.48 19.32
N PHE A 208 -6.76 -13.97 18.49
CA PHE A 208 -5.35 -14.37 18.55
C PHE A 208 -4.39 -13.27 18.98
N ILE A 209 -4.75 -11.97 18.84
CA ILE A 209 -3.81 -10.88 19.11
C ILE A 209 -4.28 -10.02 20.29
N GLY A 210 -5.38 -9.31 20.15
CA GLY A 210 -5.87 -8.38 21.18
C GLY A 210 -5.01 -7.12 21.33
N GLU A 211 -4.90 -6.58 22.57
CA GLU A 211 -4.08 -5.39 22.85
C GLU A 211 -2.59 -5.73 22.88
N THR A 212 -1.78 -4.93 22.18
CA THR A 212 -0.32 -5.13 22.08
C THR A 212 0.49 -3.96 22.64
N ASN A 213 -0.14 -2.82 22.93
CA ASN A 213 0.51 -1.65 23.50
C ASN A 213 0.18 -1.50 24.98
N GLU A 214 0.98 -2.11 25.86
CA GLU A 214 0.82 -2.02 27.31
C GLU A 214 1.10 -0.59 27.86
N SER A 215 1.73 0.27 27.07
CA SER A 215 2.12 1.66 27.45
C SER A 215 1.10 2.71 26.98
N ALA A 216 -0.12 2.34 26.66
CA ALA A 216 -1.16 3.20 26.07
C ALA A 216 -1.58 4.44 26.89
N ASN A 217 -0.97 4.68 28.05
CA ASN A 217 -1.27 5.84 28.91
C ASN A 217 -0.45 7.11 28.56
N GLY A 218 0.27 7.12 27.44
CA GLY A 218 0.99 8.29 26.96
C GLY A 218 0.03 9.39 26.47
N SER A 219 0.11 10.57 27.08
CA SER A 219 -0.58 11.75 26.54
C SER A 219 0.07 12.14 25.21
N VAL A 220 -0.49 11.64 24.09
CA VAL A 220 -0.07 12.14 22.78
C VAL A 220 -0.58 13.58 22.66
N ASN A 221 0.34 14.52 22.87
CA ASN A 221 0.03 15.93 22.66
C ASN A 221 -0.06 16.19 21.14
N PRO A 222 -1.23 16.57 20.59
CA PRO A 222 -1.37 16.88 19.18
C PRO A 222 -0.37 17.91 18.66
N LEU A 223 0.08 18.83 19.53
CA LEU A 223 1.07 19.84 19.19
C LEU A 223 2.46 19.21 18.95
N THR A 224 2.85 18.20 19.73
CA THR A 224 4.15 17.51 19.53
C THR A 224 4.13 16.65 18.27
N VAL A 225 3.01 16.03 17.94
CA VAL A 225 2.81 15.30 16.68
C VAL A 225 2.88 16.25 15.49
N GLY A 226 2.16 17.38 15.56
CA GLY A 226 2.20 18.43 14.54
C GLY A 226 3.58 19.02 14.36
N ALA A 227 4.31 19.27 15.46
CA ALA A 227 5.69 19.75 15.42
C ALA A 227 6.64 18.73 14.78
N SER A 228 6.43 17.42 15.02
CA SER A 228 7.21 16.35 14.40
C SER A 228 6.98 16.31 12.89
N TYR A 229 5.74 16.42 12.43
CA TYR A 229 5.42 16.49 11.00
C TYR A 229 5.99 17.74 10.35
N LEU A 230 5.87 18.90 11.01
CA LEU A 230 6.42 20.15 10.49
C LEU A 230 7.96 20.10 10.41
N GLY A 231 8.62 19.47 11.38
CA GLY A 231 10.05 19.23 11.35
C GLY A 231 10.48 18.37 10.16
N LEU A 232 9.76 17.30 9.88
CA LEU A 232 10.00 16.42 8.71
C LEU A 232 9.77 17.16 7.39
N LEU A 233 8.73 17.97 7.30
CA LEU A 233 8.43 18.77 6.09
C LEU A 233 9.44 19.87 5.80
N ARG A 234 10.30 20.22 6.78
CA ARG A 234 11.40 21.17 6.61
C ARG A 234 12.74 20.51 6.34
N ASP A 235 12.83 19.18 6.49
CA ASP A 235 14.07 18.43 6.28
C ASP A 235 14.12 17.88 4.84
N ALA A 236 15.08 18.35 4.05
CA ALA A 236 15.27 17.92 2.67
C ALA A 236 15.55 16.41 2.55
N ARG A 237 16.17 15.79 3.57
CA ARG A 237 16.44 14.34 3.61
C ARG A 237 15.14 13.52 3.64
N PHE A 238 14.06 14.10 4.16
CA PHE A 238 12.72 13.49 4.12
C PHE A 238 11.94 13.92 2.87
N VAL A 239 11.86 15.23 2.61
CA VAL A 239 10.97 15.80 1.61
C VAL A 239 11.32 15.36 0.20
N VAL A 240 12.61 15.30 -0.15
CA VAL A 240 13.06 14.91 -1.49
C VAL A 240 12.64 13.48 -1.84
N PRO A 241 12.99 12.45 -1.06
CA PRO A 241 12.57 11.08 -1.40
C PRO A 241 11.06 10.85 -1.20
N ALA A 242 10.41 11.51 -0.25
CA ALA A 242 8.95 11.40 -0.06
C ALA A 242 8.19 11.95 -1.28
N ARG A 243 8.58 13.11 -1.78
CA ARG A 243 8.02 13.71 -3.00
C ARG A 243 8.31 12.87 -4.23
N THR A 244 9.52 12.34 -4.38
CA THR A 244 9.87 11.41 -5.45
C THR A 244 8.93 10.20 -5.44
N SER A 245 8.72 9.59 -4.27
CA SER A 245 7.80 8.47 -4.11
C SER A 245 6.34 8.84 -4.40
N SER A 246 5.94 10.08 -4.06
CA SER A 246 4.60 10.60 -4.38
C SER A 246 4.35 10.66 -5.89
N PHE A 247 5.30 11.17 -6.67
CA PHE A 247 5.20 11.19 -8.14
C PHE A 247 5.22 9.79 -8.76
N LEU A 248 6.02 8.87 -8.22
CA LEU A 248 6.01 7.47 -8.66
C LEU A 248 4.66 6.80 -8.42
N MET A 249 4.04 7.04 -7.25
CA MET A 249 2.70 6.53 -6.95
C MET A 249 1.62 7.20 -7.80
N ALA A 250 1.77 8.50 -8.12
CA ALA A 250 0.88 9.16 -9.06
C ALA A 250 0.88 8.47 -10.43
N GLY A 251 2.06 8.14 -10.97
CA GLY A 251 2.17 7.39 -12.22
C GLY A 251 1.59 5.98 -12.14
N LEU A 252 1.89 5.23 -11.07
CA LEU A 252 1.37 3.88 -10.89
C LEU A 252 -0.17 3.84 -10.83
N PHE A 253 -0.77 4.75 -10.06
CA PHE A 253 -2.22 4.79 -9.94
C PHE A 253 -2.91 5.44 -11.14
N ALA A 254 -2.20 6.26 -11.91
CA ALA A 254 -2.65 6.67 -13.24
C ALA A 254 -2.76 5.46 -14.19
N VAL A 255 -1.77 4.53 -14.17
CA VAL A 255 -1.83 3.27 -14.93
C VAL A 255 -3.03 2.44 -14.47
N PHE A 256 -3.19 2.20 -13.16
CA PHE A 256 -4.31 1.39 -12.65
C PHE A 256 -5.67 1.99 -12.95
N SER A 257 -5.81 3.32 -12.88
CA SER A 257 -7.05 4.05 -13.15
C SER A 257 -7.42 4.04 -14.65
N ALA A 258 -6.44 4.17 -15.55
CA ALA A 258 -6.67 4.23 -16.98
C ALA A 258 -6.75 2.83 -17.64
N ALA A 259 -6.08 1.81 -17.07
CA ALA A 259 -5.93 0.50 -17.66
C ALA A 259 -7.28 -0.16 -18.05
N PRO A 260 -8.34 -0.16 -17.24
CA PRO A 260 -9.61 -0.76 -17.64
C PRO A 260 -10.15 -0.17 -18.94
N ARG A 261 -10.20 1.15 -19.05
CA ARG A 261 -10.69 1.82 -20.26
C ARG A 261 -9.77 1.61 -21.46
N VAL A 262 -8.46 1.62 -21.25
CA VAL A 262 -7.49 1.41 -22.34
C VAL A 262 -7.55 -0.04 -22.83
N PHE A 263 -7.55 -1.03 -21.95
CA PHE A 263 -7.49 -2.42 -22.37
C PHE A 263 -8.86 -2.97 -22.79
N LEU A 264 -9.95 -2.66 -22.07
CA LEU A 264 -11.28 -3.19 -22.38
C LEU A 264 -11.94 -2.41 -23.52
N GLU A 265 -11.95 -1.06 -23.46
CA GLU A 265 -12.69 -0.24 -24.44
C GLU A 265 -11.90 0.00 -25.71
N HIS A 266 -10.55 0.21 -25.63
CA HIS A 266 -9.73 0.59 -26.78
C HIS A 266 -9.09 -0.64 -27.46
N PHE A 267 -8.53 -1.60 -26.68
CA PHE A 267 -7.88 -2.79 -27.25
C PHE A 267 -8.79 -4.03 -27.28
N GLY A 268 -10.02 -3.98 -26.72
CA GLY A 268 -11.01 -5.06 -26.78
C GLY A 268 -10.68 -6.28 -25.93
N PHE A 269 -9.88 -6.13 -24.87
CA PHE A 269 -9.54 -7.22 -23.95
C PHE A 269 -10.77 -7.64 -23.14
N SER A 270 -10.79 -8.89 -22.73
CA SER A 270 -11.73 -9.39 -21.74
C SER A 270 -11.31 -8.97 -20.31
N PRO A 271 -12.23 -8.95 -19.34
CA PRO A 271 -11.88 -8.68 -17.93
C PRO A 271 -10.81 -9.62 -17.36
N VAL A 272 -10.81 -10.90 -17.78
CA VAL A 272 -9.81 -11.89 -17.36
C VAL A 272 -8.42 -11.55 -17.92
N GLU A 273 -8.34 -11.17 -19.21
CA GLU A 273 -7.08 -10.73 -19.82
C GLU A 273 -6.54 -9.46 -19.17
N LEU A 274 -7.42 -8.52 -18.80
CA LEU A 274 -7.01 -7.35 -18.02
C LEU A 274 -6.46 -7.76 -16.64
N GLY A 275 -7.09 -8.72 -15.97
CA GLY A 275 -6.56 -9.29 -14.72
C GLY A 275 -5.16 -9.88 -14.89
N MET A 276 -4.88 -10.57 -16.00
CA MET A 276 -3.54 -11.07 -16.33
C MET A 276 -2.55 -9.95 -16.59
N VAL A 277 -2.97 -8.85 -17.22
CA VAL A 277 -2.13 -7.67 -17.41
C VAL A 277 -1.72 -7.08 -16.05
N PHE A 278 -2.64 -6.94 -15.10
CA PHE A 278 -2.30 -6.47 -13.75
C PHE A 278 -1.33 -7.41 -13.02
N ALA A 279 -1.50 -8.72 -13.16
CA ALA A 279 -0.55 -9.69 -12.62
C ALA A 279 0.84 -9.53 -13.24
N ALA A 280 0.92 -9.37 -14.56
CA ALA A 280 2.18 -9.11 -15.27
C ALA A 280 2.85 -7.80 -14.82
N VAL A 281 2.07 -6.73 -14.59
CA VAL A 281 2.55 -5.46 -14.02
C VAL A 281 3.23 -5.68 -12.68
N VAL A 282 2.62 -6.45 -11.78
CA VAL A 282 3.20 -6.73 -10.46
C VAL A 282 4.48 -7.55 -10.57
N VAL A 283 4.50 -8.59 -11.42
CA VAL A 283 5.71 -9.39 -11.65
C VAL A 283 6.84 -8.51 -12.19
N LEU A 284 6.54 -7.60 -13.12
CA LEU A 284 7.52 -6.70 -13.70
C LEU A 284 8.08 -5.71 -12.66
N VAL A 285 7.21 -5.04 -11.91
CA VAL A 285 7.61 -4.07 -10.87
C VAL A 285 8.41 -4.77 -9.77
N PHE A 286 7.94 -5.94 -9.32
CA PHE A 286 8.64 -6.72 -8.30
C PHE A 286 9.99 -7.22 -8.81
N GLY A 287 10.04 -7.80 -10.01
CA GLY A 287 11.29 -8.24 -10.64
C GLY A 287 12.31 -7.11 -10.78
N ALA A 288 11.86 -5.93 -11.23
CA ALA A 288 12.73 -4.75 -11.31
C ALA A 288 13.20 -4.28 -9.92
N SER A 289 12.38 -4.42 -8.88
CA SER A 289 12.74 -4.03 -7.52
C SER A 289 13.88 -4.86 -6.92
N LEU A 290 14.08 -6.10 -7.40
CA LEU A 290 15.19 -6.96 -7.00
C LEU A 290 16.56 -6.40 -7.43
N LEU A 291 16.58 -5.50 -8.40
CA LEU A 291 17.80 -4.80 -8.84
C LEU A 291 18.18 -3.64 -7.91
N ALA A 292 17.23 -3.11 -7.14
CA ALA A 292 17.45 -1.93 -6.31
C ALA A 292 18.56 -2.08 -5.26
N PRO A 293 18.68 -3.20 -4.50
CA PRO A 293 19.79 -3.39 -3.55
C PRO A 293 21.16 -3.42 -4.24
N SER A 294 21.28 -4.14 -5.35
CA SER A 294 22.55 -4.25 -6.10
C SER A 294 22.96 -2.91 -6.69
N LEU A 295 22.00 -2.15 -7.18
CA LEU A 295 22.22 -0.83 -7.77
C LEU A 295 22.62 0.19 -6.69
N SER A 296 21.95 0.17 -5.54
CA SER A 296 22.27 1.06 -4.42
C SER A 296 23.64 0.74 -3.79
N ALA A 297 24.04 -0.53 -3.73
CA ALA A 297 25.34 -0.93 -3.25
C ALA A 297 26.49 -0.42 -4.15
N ARG A 298 26.26 -0.35 -5.48
CA ARG A 298 27.29 0.10 -6.45
C ARG A 298 27.32 1.62 -6.63
N LEU A 299 26.16 2.27 -6.66
CA LEU A 299 26.01 3.69 -7.05
C LEU A 299 25.64 4.62 -5.88
N GLY A 300 25.25 4.05 -4.73
CA GLY A 300 24.60 4.76 -3.64
C GLY A 300 23.13 5.03 -3.92
N PHE A 301 22.34 5.31 -2.86
CA PHE A 301 20.88 5.50 -2.95
C PHE A 301 20.48 6.60 -3.94
N TYR A 302 21.15 7.74 -3.89
CA TYR A 302 20.82 8.89 -4.73
C TYR A 302 20.95 8.58 -6.24
N ARG A 303 22.11 8.08 -6.69
CA ARG A 303 22.35 7.78 -8.10
C ARG A 303 21.51 6.59 -8.58
N ALA A 304 21.33 5.57 -7.75
CA ALA A 304 20.49 4.42 -8.07
C ALA A 304 19.02 4.85 -8.26
N THR A 305 18.52 5.77 -7.44
CA THR A 305 17.18 6.34 -7.64
C THR A 305 17.09 7.12 -8.96
N LEU A 306 18.11 7.91 -9.32
CA LEU A 306 18.15 8.62 -10.61
C LEU A 306 18.12 7.66 -11.81
N VAL A 307 18.79 6.51 -11.73
CA VAL A 307 18.70 5.48 -12.78
C VAL A 307 17.27 4.99 -12.94
N GLY A 308 16.58 4.63 -11.84
CA GLY A 308 15.18 4.24 -11.87
C GLY A 308 14.28 5.34 -12.45
N LEU A 309 14.48 6.60 -12.03
CA LEU A 309 13.75 7.76 -12.57
C LEU A 309 14.04 7.99 -14.06
N GLY A 310 15.26 7.73 -14.53
CA GLY A 310 15.60 7.74 -15.95
C GLY A 310 14.76 6.77 -16.76
N PHE A 311 14.59 5.55 -16.28
CA PHE A 311 13.68 4.57 -16.89
C PHE A 311 12.23 5.05 -16.87
N THR A 312 11.75 5.66 -15.77
CA THR A 312 10.37 6.21 -15.76
C THR A 312 10.17 7.30 -16.78
N VAL A 313 11.15 8.20 -16.98
CA VAL A 313 11.10 9.26 -18.01
C VAL A 313 11.12 8.67 -19.42
N ILE A 314 12.02 7.73 -19.70
CA ILE A 314 12.11 7.06 -21.02
C ILE A 314 10.78 6.36 -21.32
N GLY A 315 10.23 5.61 -20.37
CA GLY A 315 8.95 4.92 -20.53
C GLY A 315 7.78 5.88 -20.73
N ALA A 316 7.75 6.98 -19.98
CA ALA A 316 6.72 8.01 -20.14
C ALA A 316 6.75 8.69 -21.51
N VAL A 317 7.94 9.03 -22.00
CA VAL A 317 8.13 9.61 -23.35
C VAL A 317 7.77 8.59 -24.44
N ALA A 318 8.23 7.34 -24.31
CA ALA A 318 7.90 6.28 -25.25
C ALA A 318 6.38 6.02 -25.32
N LEU A 319 5.70 6.01 -24.16
CA LEU A 319 4.24 5.85 -24.10
C LEU A 319 3.51 7.04 -24.75
N LEU A 320 3.95 8.26 -24.47
CA LEU A 320 3.36 9.46 -25.07
C LEU A 320 3.52 9.45 -26.59
N LEU A 321 4.70 9.12 -27.09
CA LEU A 321 4.95 8.98 -28.54
C LEU A 321 4.10 7.86 -29.15
N ALA A 322 3.97 6.72 -28.47
CA ALA A 322 3.12 5.62 -28.93
C ALA A 322 1.66 6.06 -29.07
N VAL A 323 1.13 6.80 -28.11
CA VAL A 323 -0.26 7.30 -28.15
C VAL A 323 -0.45 8.37 -29.24
N LEU A 324 0.53 9.25 -29.44
CA LEU A 324 0.40 10.35 -30.42
C LEU A 324 0.61 9.89 -31.87
N VAL A 325 1.53 8.95 -32.12
CA VAL A 325 1.96 8.54 -33.46
C VAL A 325 1.29 7.23 -33.91
N ALA A 326 1.14 6.29 -32.97
CA ALA A 326 0.69 4.92 -33.25
C ALA A 326 -0.50 4.54 -32.33
N ARG A 327 -1.54 5.36 -32.31
CA ARG A 327 -2.66 5.33 -31.37
C ARG A 327 -3.30 3.96 -31.16
N ASN A 328 -3.36 3.14 -32.21
CA ASN A 328 -3.96 1.81 -32.15
C ASN A 328 -2.92 0.68 -32.03
N ALA A 329 -1.65 1.01 -31.86
CA ALA A 329 -0.61 0.00 -31.78
C ALA A 329 -0.40 -0.47 -30.33
N PHE A 330 -0.83 -1.67 -30.04
CA PHE A 330 -0.73 -2.29 -28.71
C PHE A 330 0.73 -2.41 -28.23
N LEU A 331 1.64 -2.89 -29.06
CA LEU A 331 3.01 -3.19 -28.67
C LEU A 331 3.80 -1.94 -28.22
N PRO A 332 3.83 -0.79 -28.93
CA PRO A 332 4.50 0.42 -28.47
C PRO A 332 3.94 0.94 -27.14
N PHE A 333 2.60 0.86 -26.96
CA PHE A 333 1.95 1.24 -25.71
C PHE A 333 2.44 0.39 -24.54
N VAL A 334 2.42 -0.95 -24.66
CA VAL A 334 2.85 -1.87 -23.61
C VAL A 334 4.33 -1.73 -23.32
N VAL A 335 5.17 -1.55 -24.33
CA VAL A 335 6.62 -1.36 -24.14
C VAL A 335 6.91 -0.08 -23.35
N GLY A 336 6.25 1.05 -23.70
CA GLY A 336 6.40 2.29 -22.95
C GLY A 336 5.97 2.15 -21.49
N ALA A 337 4.82 1.53 -21.26
CA ALA A 337 4.33 1.24 -19.90
C ALA A 337 5.27 0.31 -19.12
N ALA A 338 5.80 -0.74 -19.75
CA ALA A 338 6.73 -1.69 -19.13
C ALA A 338 8.05 -1.03 -18.70
N ILE A 339 8.61 -0.15 -19.54
CA ILE A 339 9.82 0.62 -19.21
C ILE A 339 9.55 1.54 -18.02
N PHE A 340 8.41 2.26 -18.00
CA PHE A 340 8.01 3.10 -16.87
C PHE A 340 7.89 2.30 -15.58
N LEU A 341 7.18 1.17 -15.60
CA LEU A 341 6.96 0.30 -14.45
C LEU A 341 8.27 -0.33 -13.92
N SER A 342 9.19 -0.67 -14.81
CA SER A 342 10.53 -1.15 -14.42
C SER A 342 11.31 -0.07 -13.67
N GLY A 343 11.28 1.17 -14.16
CA GLY A 343 11.88 2.32 -13.48
C GLY A 343 11.27 2.58 -12.10
N LEU A 344 9.95 2.49 -12.00
CA LEU A 344 9.21 2.60 -10.74
C LEU A 344 9.63 1.49 -9.76
N GLY A 345 9.74 0.25 -10.22
CA GLY A 345 10.19 -0.88 -9.41
C GLY A 345 11.57 -0.66 -8.78
N ILE A 346 12.49 -0.04 -9.52
CA ILE A 346 13.83 0.31 -9.02
C ILE A 346 13.76 1.51 -8.06
N ALA A 347 13.12 2.60 -8.44
CA ALA A 347 13.17 3.87 -7.72
C ALA A 347 12.33 3.88 -6.44
N SER A 348 11.19 3.17 -6.39
CA SER A 348 10.25 3.20 -5.27
C SER A 348 10.85 2.68 -3.95
N PRO A 349 11.47 1.47 -3.89
CA PRO A 349 12.07 0.99 -2.65
C PRO A 349 13.25 1.85 -2.19
N LEU A 350 14.03 2.40 -3.12
CA LEU A 350 15.16 3.28 -2.81
C LEU A 350 14.69 4.59 -2.20
N SER A 351 13.63 5.20 -2.76
CA SER A 351 13.02 6.42 -2.21
C SER A 351 12.42 6.16 -0.83
N SER A 352 11.79 5.01 -0.61
CA SER A 352 11.24 4.63 0.70
C SER A 352 12.34 4.48 1.76
N ALA A 353 13.42 3.78 1.41
CA ALA A 353 14.56 3.61 2.31
C ALA A 353 15.22 4.96 2.64
N ALA A 354 15.45 5.80 1.63
CA ALA A 354 16.06 7.12 1.81
C ALA A 354 15.21 8.06 2.69
N ALA A 355 13.87 8.00 2.56
CA ALA A 355 12.96 8.83 3.35
C ALA A 355 12.89 8.41 4.83
N LEU A 356 13.03 7.12 5.14
CA LEU A 356 12.74 6.60 6.47
C LEU A 356 14.00 6.32 7.31
N SER A 357 15.12 5.91 6.68
CA SER A 357 16.34 5.53 7.41
C SER A 357 16.91 6.62 8.34
N PRO A 358 16.92 7.92 7.97
CA PRO A 358 17.53 8.95 8.82
C PRO A 358 16.72 9.30 10.07
N PHE A 359 15.47 8.84 10.18
CA PHE A 359 14.52 9.31 11.18
C PHE A 359 14.08 8.21 12.17
N GLY A 360 15.03 7.41 12.66
CA GLY A 360 14.77 6.34 13.63
C GLY A 360 14.01 6.83 14.88
N ASP A 361 14.40 7.96 15.43
CA ASP A 361 13.77 8.58 16.63
C ASP A 361 12.32 9.04 16.39
N LYS A 362 11.95 9.27 15.12
CA LYS A 362 10.62 9.74 14.69
C LYS A 362 10.01 8.78 13.66
N ALA A 363 10.38 7.49 13.71
CA ALA A 363 10.03 6.51 12.69
C ALA A 363 8.52 6.42 12.43
N GLY A 364 7.69 6.51 13.46
CA GLY A 364 6.23 6.52 13.33
C GLY A 364 5.71 7.73 12.56
N ALA A 365 6.15 8.93 12.90
CA ALA A 365 5.75 10.15 12.21
C ALA A 365 6.28 10.19 10.77
N ALA A 366 7.53 9.77 10.55
CA ALA A 366 8.11 9.67 9.21
C ALA A 366 7.36 8.67 8.33
N ALA A 367 7.02 7.49 8.84
CA ALA A 367 6.25 6.49 8.11
C ALA A 367 4.82 6.95 7.77
N ALA A 368 4.14 7.62 8.71
CA ALA A 368 2.80 8.16 8.51
C ALA A 368 2.79 9.26 7.44
N LEU A 369 3.71 10.22 7.54
CA LEU A 369 3.82 11.32 6.58
C LEU A 369 4.28 10.84 5.20
N PHE A 370 5.18 9.85 5.14
CA PHE A 370 5.60 9.21 3.90
C PHE A 370 4.44 8.48 3.22
N GLY A 371 3.68 7.70 3.98
CA GLY A 371 2.49 7.02 3.48
C GLY A 371 1.42 8.00 3.00
N PHE A 372 1.20 9.10 3.73
CA PHE A 372 0.35 10.20 3.27
C PHE A 372 0.81 10.74 1.91
N ALA A 373 2.09 11.07 1.76
CA ALA A 373 2.64 11.60 0.51
C ALA A 373 2.44 10.63 -0.66
N GLN A 374 2.67 9.32 -0.45
CA GLN A 374 2.43 8.28 -1.45
C GLN A 374 0.98 8.20 -1.88
N MET A 375 0.04 8.15 -0.93
CA MET A 375 -1.38 7.99 -1.23
C MET A 375 -2.01 9.27 -1.79
N ALA A 376 -1.56 10.43 -1.33
CA ALA A 376 -1.94 11.71 -1.93
C ALA A 376 -1.48 11.81 -3.40
N GLY A 377 -0.24 11.41 -3.69
CA GLY A 377 0.25 11.29 -5.06
C GLY A 377 -0.58 10.32 -5.90
N ALA A 378 -0.88 9.14 -5.35
CA ALA A 378 -1.72 8.13 -5.99
C ALA A 378 -3.12 8.68 -6.32
N ALA A 379 -3.78 9.37 -5.38
CA ALA A 379 -5.08 10.01 -5.58
C ALA A 379 -5.03 11.06 -6.69
N CYS A 380 -4.02 11.95 -6.66
CA CYS A 380 -3.81 12.96 -7.69
C CYS A 380 -3.57 12.33 -9.07
N GLY A 381 -2.72 11.29 -9.15
CA GLY A 381 -2.43 10.62 -10.40
C GLY A 381 -3.64 9.94 -11.02
N ALA A 382 -4.43 9.22 -10.22
CA ALA A 382 -5.67 8.60 -10.65
C ALA A 382 -6.70 9.63 -11.15
N LEU A 383 -6.87 10.73 -10.40
CA LEU A 383 -7.77 11.82 -10.78
C LEU A 383 -7.33 12.50 -12.07
N LEU A 384 -6.06 12.90 -12.16
CA LEU A 384 -5.52 13.59 -13.34
C LEU A 384 -5.62 12.75 -14.60
N ALA A 385 -5.35 11.43 -14.52
CA ALA A 385 -5.53 10.52 -15.66
C ALA A 385 -6.96 10.48 -16.18
N ALA A 386 -7.95 10.66 -15.30
CA ALA A 386 -9.37 10.68 -15.67
C ALA A 386 -9.85 12.02 -16.24
N VAL A 387 -9.23 13.15 -15.84
CA VAL A 387 -9.73 14.51 -16.14
C VAL A 387 -8.97 15.19 -17.26
N LEU A 388 -7.66 14.88 -17.45
CA LEU A 388 -6.80 15.57 -18.43
C LEU A 388 -7.19 15.30 -19.88
N SER A 389 -7.82 14.18 -20.18
CA SER A 389 -8.29 13.84 -21.52
C SER A 389 -9.51 12.92 -21.47
N SER A 390 -10.42 13.08 -22.43
CA SER A 390 -11.50 12.13 -22.70
C SER A 390 -10.95 10.79 -23.21
N ASP A 391 -9.79 10.82 -23.89
CA ASP A 391 -9.04 9.63 -24.29
C ASP A 391 -8.20 9.11 -23.10
N PRO A 392 -8.50 7.92 -22.57
CA PRO A 392 -7.83 7.39 -21.39
C PRO A 392 -6.33 7.10 -21.60
N ALA A 393 -5.94 6.70 -22.82
CA ALA A 393 -4.54 6.46 -23.15
C ALA A 393 -3.74 7.76 -23.15
N LEU A 394 -4.32 8.83 -23.71
CA LEU A 394 -3.69 10.15 -23.73
C LEU A 394 -3.63 10.76 -22.32
N GLY A 395 -4.71 10.66 -21.52
CA GLY A 395 -4.73 11.12 -20.13
C GLY A 395 -3.64 10.46 -19.29
N LEU A 396 -3.49 9.14 -19.40
CA LEU A 396 -2.40 8.40 -18.79
C LEU A 396 -1.03 8.90 -19.24
N ALA A 397 -0.81 8.99 -20.56
CA ALA A 397 0.46 9.41 -21.13
C ALA A 397 0.87 10.82 -20.66
N MET A 398 -0.08 11.76 -20.57
CA MET A 398 0.15 13.12 -20.05
C MET A 398 0.57 13.10 -18.58
N VAL A 399 -0.11 12.33 -17.74
CA VAL A 399 0.28 12.20 -16.30
C VAL A 399 1.70 11.68 -16.17
N LEU A 400 2.05 10.62 -16.90
CA LEU A 400 3.40 10.04 -16.84
C LEU A 400 4.46 11.01 -17.36
N ALA A 401 4.16 11.71 -18.48
CA ALA A 401 5.06 12.69 -19.11
C ALA A 401 5.28 13.96 -18.26
N LEU A 402 4.35 14.28 -17.37
CA LEU A 402 4.50 15.38 -16.40
C LEU A 402 5.18 14.93 -15.11
N ALA A 403 4.71 13.84 -14.51
CA ALA A 403 5.16 13.37 -13.20
C ALA A 403 6.60 12.85 -13.21
N SER A 404 7.01 12.10 -14.27
CA SER A 404 8.33 11.47 -14.30
C SER A 404 9.48 12.45 -14.46
N PRO A 405 9.46 13.40 -15.43
CA PRO A 405 10.51 14.42 -15.53
C PRO A 405 10.56 15.33 -14.30
N LEU A 406 9.38 15.69 -13.75
CA LEU A 406 9.32 16.52 -12.56
C LEU A 406 9.96 15.83 -11.36
N ALA A 407 9.66 14.55 -11.14
CA ALA A 407 10.31 13.73 -10.11
C ALA A 407 11.83 13.70 -10.30
N MET A 408 12.30 13.47 -11.53
CA MET A 408 13.73 13.41 -11.85
C MET A 408 14.45 14.75 -11.63
N ILE A 409 13.87 15.85 -12.09
CA ILE A 409 14.46 17.19 -11.96
C ILE A 409 14.55 17.59 -10.48
N LEU A 410 13.47 17.41 -9.74
CA LEU A 410 13.42 17.79 -8.33
C LEU A 410 14.34 16.89 -7.47
N HIS A 411 14.37 15.59 -7.74
CA HIS A 411 15.32 14.68 -7.10
C HIS A 411 16.77 15.04 -7.44
N GLY A 412 17.05 15.39 -8.70
CA GLY A 412 18.38 15.73 -9.16
C GLY A 412 18.94 17.07 -8.60
N ARG A 413 18.08 18.07 -8.43
CA ARG A 413 18.49 19.38 -7.89
C ARG A 413 18.69 19.37 -6.38
N GLU A 414 17.71 18.89 -5.66
CA GLU A 414 17.67 18.99 -4.20
C GLU A 414 18.33 17.79 -3.50
N GLY A 415 18.35 16.63 -4.14
CA GLY A 415 19.03 15.44 -3.61
C GLY A 415 20.55 15.61 -3.49
N ARG A 416 21.17 16.42 -4.36
CA ARG A 416 22.59 16.80 -4.22
C ARG A 416 22.85 17.61 -2.96
N LEU A 417 21.94 18.52 -2.63
CA LEU A 417 22.04 19.35 -1.41
C LEU A 417 21.85 18.50 -0.15
N ALA A 418 20.90 17.57 -0.16
CA ALA A 418 20.64 16.66 0.96
C ALA A 418 21.80 15.69 1.23
N VAL A 419 22.51 15.24 0.18
CA VAL A 419 23.73 14.41 0.33
C VAL A 419 24.93 15.22 0.81
N ALA A 420 25.04 16.50 0.44
CA ALA A 420 26.14 17.36 0.87
C ALA A 420 26.00 17.83 2.32
N SER A 421 24.79 17.76 2.90
CA SER A 421 24.50 18.18 4.29
C SER A 421 24.47 17.00 5.29
N ALA A 422 24.66 15.77 4.84
CA ALA A 422 24.72 14.55 5.65
C ALA A 422 26.15 14.08 5.86
#